data_13aa78094724fd0f649b90f8b845ed89
#
_entry.id   13aa78094724fd0f649b90f8b845ed89
#
_cell.length_a   1.000
_cell.length_b   1.000
_cell.length_c   1.000
_cell.angle_alpha   90.00
_cell.angle_beta   90.00
_cell.angle_gamma   90.00
#
_symmetry.space_group_name_H-M   'P 1'
#
loop_
_entity.id
_entity.type
_entity.pdbx_description
1 polymer ?
#
loop_
_entity_poly.entity_id
_entity_poly.type
_entity_poly.pdbx_seq_one_letter_code
_entity_poly.pdbx_strand_id
1 'polypeptide(L)'
;FWVFLVMMVYFIGFNVYFPYITVYFTDNLGMDYTLTGVVQGAGLLAASVLTIPAARFIDRGKCGPVIAAAVGCNLLGLLGVSFSTAFVPLLIGVFGAGAGYILVLQALTAWIKNLYPEDQRGQFEGVKQLFFVCVPMIVGPAIATPVINAFGVEKIVNGVAGMVPGNSLFLISGLVTLLALLPLLPAARMEKARAGA
;
A
#
# COMPACT_ATOMS: atom_id res chain seq x y z
N PHE A 1 -14.62 -4.00 13.58
CA PHE A 1 -13.88 -2.76 13.81
C PHE A 1 -12.38 -2.91 13.49
N TRP A 2 -11.67 -3.88 14.08
CA TRP A 2 -10.22 -4.05 13.91
C TRP A 2 -9.78 -4.20 12.45
N VAL A 3 -10.54 -4.91 11.62
CA VAL A 3 -10.22 -5.09 10.19
C VAL A 3 -10.29 -3.77 9.43
N PHE A 4 -11.24 -2.89 9.78
CA PHE A 4 -11.30 -1.53 9.22
C PHE A 4 -10.10 -0.68 9.63
N LEU A 5 -9.62 -0.82 10.88
CA LEU A 5 -8.39 -0.15 11.31
C LEU A 5 -7.15 -0.65 10.55
N VAL A 6 -7.04 -1.96 10.30
CA VAL A 6 -5.97 -2.51 9.43
C VAL A 6 -6.03 -1.85 8.05
N MET A 7 -7.22 -1.79 7.46
CA MET A 7 -7.43 -1.15 6.16
C MET A 7 -6.99 0.32 6.19
N MET A 8 -7.48 1.09 7.15
CA MET A 8 -7.18 2.52 7.26
C MET A 8 -5.68 2.78 7.39
N VAL A 9 -5.01 2.12 8.34
CA VAL A 9 -3.59 2.35 8.60
C VAL A 9 -2.73 1.94 7.40
N TYR A 10 -3.03 0.81 6.78
CA TYR A 10 -2.32 0.37 5.58
C TYR A 10 -2.48 1.37 4.43
N PHE A 11 -3.72 1.81 4.16
CA PHE A 11 -3.98 2.74 3.06
C PHE A 11 -3.52 4.17 3.34
N ILE A 12 -3.39 4.59 4.61
CA ILE A 12 -2.67 5.83 4.95
C ILE A 12 -1.21 5.71 4.46
N GLY A 13 -0.50 4.64 4.83
CA GLY A 13 0.86 4.41 4.36
C GLY A 13 0.97 4.34 2.85
N PHE A 14 0.04 3.67 2.17
CA PHE A 14 -0.02 3.63 0.71
C PHE A 14 -0.16 5.04 0.11
N ASN A 15 -1.05 5.88 0.65
CA ASN A 15 -1.28 7.24 0.16
C ASN A 15 -0.15 8.22 0.52
N VAL A 16 0.80 7.86 1.39
CA VAL A 16 2.01 8.66 1.62
C VAL A 16 2.88 8.68 0.38
N TYR A 17 3.06 7.57 -0.33
CA TYR A 17 3.98 7.52 -1.49
C TYR A 17 3.26 7.48 -2.85
N PHE A 18 2.10 6.85 -2.95
CA PHE A 18 1.46 6.54 -4.22
C PHE A 18 1.19 7.77 -5.09
N PRO A 19 0.68 8.90 -4.58
CA PRO A 19 0.49 10.11 -5.39
C PRO A 19 1.79 10.71 -5.93
N TYR A 20 2.90 10.42 -5.29
CA TYR A 20 4.21 11.03 -5.56
C TYR A 20 5.18 10.10 -6.29
N ILE A 21 4.83 8.83 -6.52
CA ILE A 21 5.74 7.85 -7.13
C ILE A 21 6.12 8.22 -8.55
N THR A 22 5.19 8.78 -9.32
CA THR A 22 5.47 9.24 -10.68
C THR A 22 6.46 10.39 -10.67
N VAL A 23 6.25 11.39 -9.81
CA VAL A 23 7.16 12.54 -9.66
C VAL A 23 8.54 12.08 -9.19
N TYR A 24 8.62 11.09 -8.30
CA TYR A 24 9.89 10.51 -7.89
C TYR A 24 10.63 9.88 -9.07
N PHE A 25 9.96 9.10 -9.91
CA PHE A 25 10.60 8.45 -11.06
C PHE A 25 10.99 9.44 -12.14
N THR A 26 10.14 10.41 -12.46
CA THR A 26 10.43 11.38 -13.53
C THR A 26 11.40 12.46 -13.08
N ASP A 27 11.12 13.11 -11.96
CA ASP A 27 11.85 14.33 -11.60
C ASP A 27 13.06 14.03 -10.71
N ASN A 28 13.01 12.97 -9.87
CA ASN A 28 14.16 12.60 -9.06
C ASN A 28 15.11 11.65 -9.83
N LEU A 29 14.62 10.57 -10.40
CA LEU A 29 15.44 9.59 -11.13
C LEU A 29 15.67 9.95 -12.59
N GLY A 30 14.96 10.95 -13.15
CA GLY A 30 15.11 11.38 -14.55
C GLY A 30 14.56 10.38 -15.56
N MET A 31 13.61 9.52 -15.17
CA MET A 31 12.98 8.57 -16.07
C MET A 31 11.98 9.26 -16.99
N ASP A 32 11.89 8.79 -18.24
CA ASP A 32 10.83 9.24 -19.15
C ASP A 32 9.43 8.86 -18.64
N TYR A 33 8.42 9.69 -18.91
CA TYR A 33 7.03 9.46 -18.49
C TYR A 33 6.47 8.14 -19.01
N THR A 34 6.79 7.78 -20.26
CA THR A 34 6.34 6.53 -20.87
C THR A 34 6.94 5.33 -20.13
N LEU A 35 8.25 5.38 -19.87
CA LEU A 35 8.96 4.31 -19.15
C LEU A 35 8.44 4.18 -17.72
N THR A 36 8.19 5.30 -17.04
CA THR A 36 7.59 5.34 -15.71
C THR A 36 6.23 4.64 -15.69
N GLY A 37 5.35 4.95 -16.65
CA GLY A 37 4.05 4.31 -16.80
C GLY A 37 4.15 2.80 -17.07
N VAL A 38 5.07 2.39 -17.95
CA VAL A 38 5.33 0.97 -18.25
C VAL A 38 5.82 0.22 -17.01
N VAL A 39 6.76 0.79 -16.25
CA VAL A 39 7.30 0.16 -15.02
C VAL A 39 6.21 -0.04 -13.99
N GLN A 40 5.39 0.99 -13.73
CA GLN A 40 4.29 0.89 -12.78
C GLN A 40 3.21 -0.08 -13.25
N GLY A 41 2.79 0.01 -14.51
CA GLY A 41 1.77 -0.86 -15.10
C GLY A 41 2.22 -2.32 -15.15
N ALA A 42 3.43 -2.59 -15.63
CA ALA A 42 3.99 -3.94 -15.67
C ALA A 42 4.15 -4.55 -14.27
N GLY A 43 4.59 -3.73 -13.30
CA GLY A 43 4.68 -4.15 -11.90
C GLY A 43 3.32 -4.60 -11.33
N LEU A 44 2.26 -3.83 -11.57
CA LEU A 44 0.91 -4.17 -11.12
C LEU A 44 0.33 -5.39 -11.85
N LEU A 45 0.53 -5.50 -13.17
CA LEU A 45 0.08 -6.66 -13.95
C LEU A 45 0.76 -7.95 -13.50
N ALA A 46 2.08 -7.92 -13.33
CA ALA A 46 2.83 -9.07 -12.83
C ALA A 46 2.41 -9.46 -11.40
N ALA A 47 2.20 -8.46 -10.55
CA ALA A 47 1.73 -8.66 -9.19
C ALA A 47 0.32 -9.26 -9.13
N SER A 48 -0.56 -8.94 -10.09
CA SER A 48 -1.92 -9.48 -10.14
C SER A 48 -1.96 -11.00 -10.30
N VAL A 49 -0.95 -11.60 -10.93
CA VAL A 49 -0.83 -13.07 -11.06
C VAL A 49 -0.71 -13.74 -9.70
N LEU A 50 -0.11 -13.07 -8.71
CA LEU A 50 0.02 -13.59 -7.35
C LEU A 50 -1.31 -13.66 -6.59
N THR A 51 -2.36 -12.98 -7.08
CA THR A 51 -3.69 -13.05 -6.49
C THR A 51 -4.32 -14.44 -6.63
N ILE A 52 -3.96 -15.19 -7.69
CA ILE A 52 -4.51 -16.54 -7.96
C ILE A 52 -4.14 -17.52 -6.84
N PRO A 53 -2.87 -17.74 -6.49
CA PRO A 53 -2.53 -18.62 -5.38
C PRO A 53 -2.98 -18.05 -4.03
N ALA A 54 -2.96 -16.73 -3.83
CA ALA A 54 -3.39 -16.08 -2.60
C ALA A 54 -4.90 -16.29 -2.34
N ALA A 55 -5.73 -16.29 -3.38
CA ALA A 55 -7.17 -16.55 -3.26
C ALA A 55 -7.46 -17.87 -2.55
N ARG A 56 -6.69 -18.93 -2.84
CA ARG A 56 -6.85 -20.24 -2.18
C ARG A 56 -6.62 -20.20 -0.65
N PHE A 57 -5.75 -19.31 -0.18
CA PHE A 57 -5.52 -19.12 1.27
C PHE A 57 -6.60 -18.26 1.88
N ILE A 58 -7.06 -17.24 1.16
CA ILE A 58 -8.14 -16.34 1.57
C ILE A 58 -9.46 -17.12 1.70
N ASP A 59 -9.78 -17.97 0.70
CA ASP A 59 -10.99 -18.81 0.69
C ASP A 59 -10.99 -19.85 1.83
N ARG A 60 -9.81 -20.22 2.33
CA ARG A 60 -9.66 -21.08 3.51
C ARG A 60 -9.74 -20.30 4.84
N GLY A 61 -10.16 -19.04 4.84
CA GLY A 61 -10.25 -18.21 6.02
C GLY A 61 -8.90 -17.75 6.59
N LYS A 62 -7.81 -17.80 5.81
CA LYS A 62 -6.47 -17.37 6.25
C LYS A 62 -6.14 -15.93 5.85
N CYS A 63 -7.10 -15.02 5.99
CA CYS A 63 -6.91 -13.61 5.62
C CYS A 63 -5.79 -12.93 6.42
N GLY A 64 -5.74 -13.13 7.73
CA GLY A 64 -4.73 -12.52 8.60
C GLY A 64 -3.29 -12.83 8.19
N PRO A 65 -2.88 -14.11 8.05
CA PRO A 65 -1.54 -14.47 7.56
C PRO A 65 -1.22 -13.93 6.16
N VAL A 66 -2.18 -13.91 5.24
CA VAL A 66 -1.99 -13.34 3.89
C VAL A 66 -1.70 -11.84 3.98
N ILE A 67 -2.45 -11.09 4.80
CA ILE A 67 -2.23 -9.66 4.99
C ILE A 67 -0.85 -9.42 5.61
N ALA A 68 -0.45 -10.19 6.62
CA ALA A 68 0.86 -10.03 7.25
C ALA A 68 2.00 -10.25 6.24
N ALA A 69 1.93 -11.32 5.44
CA ALA A 69 2.91 -11.59 4.39
C ALA A 69 2.92 -10.50 3.30
N ALA A 70 1.74 -10.01 2.92
CA ALA A 70 1.59 -8.96 1.92
C ALA A 70 2.14 -7.60 2.40
N VAL A 71 1.91 -7.23 3.66
CA VAL A 71 2.52 -6.04 4.29
C VAL A 71 4.04 -6.17 4.31
N GLY A 72 4.57 -7.35 4.65
CA GLY A 72 6.01 -7.61 4.59
C GLY A 72 6.57 -7.48 3.17
N CYS A 73 5.88 -8.04 2.17
CA CYS A 73 6.26 -7.91 0.76
C CYS A 73 6.22 -6.44 0.28
N ASN A 74 5.19 -5.69 0.66
CA ASN A 74 5.08 -4.26 0.37
C ASN A 74 6.25 -3.47 0.99
N LEU A 75 6.56 -3.72 2.27
CA LEU A 75 7.68 -3.08 2.95
C LEU A 75 9.02 -3.36 2.25
N LEU A 76 9.30 -4.63 1.93
CA LEU A 76 10.53 -5.01 1.20
C LEU A 76 10.58 -4.35 -0.18
N GLY A 77 9.45 -4.27 -0.88
CA GLY A 77 9.34 -3.57 -2.15
C GLY A 77 9.65 -2.07 -2.02
N LEU A 78 9.08 -1.40 -1.03
CA LEU A 78 9.35 0.03 -0.76
C LEU A 78 10.80 0.28 -0.35
N LEU A 79 11.39 -0.60 0.44
CA LEU A 79 12.83 -0.55 0.75
C LEU A 79 13.67 -0.74 -0.53
N GLY A 80 13.29 -1.68 -1.38
CA GLY A 80 13.93 -1.87 -2.69
C GLY A 80 13.89 -0.60 -3.54
N VAL A 81 12.73 0.06 -3.64
CA VAL A 81 12.59 1.35 -4.35
C VAL A 81 13.45 2.44 -3.69
N SER A 82 13.47 2.49 -2.36
CA SER A 82 14.19 3.54 -1.60
C SER A 82 15.71 3.47 -1.78
N PHE A 83 16.28 2.26 -1.81
CA PHE A 83 17.75 2.08 -1.86
C PHE A 83 18.29 1.81 -3.28
N SER A 84 17.43 1.66 -4.28
CA SER A 84 17.85 1.32 -5.64
C SER A 84 17.86 2.54 -6.55
N THR A 85 19.01 2.75 -7.20
CA THR A 85 19.16 3.71 -8.30
C THR A 85 19.27 3.00 -9.66
N ALA A 86 19.60 1.69 -9.66
CA ALA A 86 19.68 0.88 -10.86
C ALA A 86 18.29 0.36 -11.29
N PHE A 87 18.05 0.29 -12.58
CA PHE A 87 16.75 -0.05 -13.18
C PHE A 87 16.19 -1.41 -12.70
N VAL A 88 17.01 -2.46 -12.73
CA VAL A 88 16.54 -3.82 -12.40
C VAL A 88 16.13 -3.97 -10.92
N PRO A 89 16.95 -3.56 -9.92
CA PRO A 89 16.52 -3.56 -8.53
C PRO A 89 15.30 -2.67 -8.27
N LEU A 90 15.20 -1.53 -8.95
CA LEU A 90 14.04 -0.65 -8.87
C LEU A 90 12.77 -1.37 -9.34
N LEU A 91 12.84 -2.06 -10.48
CA LEU A 91 11.71 -2.84 -11.01
C LEU A 91 11.26 -3.94 -10.04
N ILE A 92 12.21 -4.64 -9.41
CA ILE A 92 11.92 -5.66 -8.38
C ILE A 92 11.24 -5.01 -7.17
N GLY A 93 11.70 -3.83 -6.75
CA GLY A 93 11.10 -3.07 -5.67
C GLY A 93 9.65 -2.66 -5.98
N VAL A 94 9.41 -2.11 -7.17
CA VAL A 94 8.07 -1.75 -7.65
C VAL A 94 7.14 -2.96 -7.72
N PHE A 95 7.63 -4.08 -8.23
CA PHE A 95 6.89 -5.35 -8.27
C PHE A 95 6.52 -5.81 -6.84
N GLY A 96 7.48 -5.81 -5.91
CA GLY A 96 7.23 -6.19 -4.52
C GLY A 96 6.22 -5.28 -3.81
N ALA A 97 6.35 -3.97 -4.00
CA ALA A 97 5.40 -3.00 -3.46
C ALA A 97 3.99 -3.17 -4.05
N GLY A 98 3.89 -3.36 -5.37
CA GLY A 98 2.63 -3.62 -6.08
C GLY A 98 1.99 -4.95 -5.69
N ALA A 99 2.78 -6.02 -5.55
CA ALA A 99 2.32 -7.32 -5.09
C ALA A 99 1.73 -7.25 -3.67
N GLY A 100 2.45 -6.60 -2.75
CA GLY A 100 1.97 -6.37 -1.39
C GLY A 100 0.65 -5.60 -1.38
N TYR A 101 0.55 -4.52 -2.15
CA TYR A 101 -0.67 -3.72 -2.27
C TYR A 101 -1.88 -4.54 -2.75
N ILE A 102 -1.73 -5.25 -3.88
CA ILE A 102 -2.84 -6.04 -4.46
C ILE A 102 -3.28 -7.15 -3.50
N LEU A 103 -2.35 -7.85 -2.87
CA LEU A 103 -2.66 -8.93 -1.94
C LEU A 103 -3.36 -8.42 -0.66
N VAL A 104 -2.93 -7.28 -0.10
CA VAL A 104 -3.61 -6.65 1.04
C VAL A 104 -5.02 -6.23 0.66
N LEU A 105 -5.18 -5.57 -0.50
CA LEU A 105 -6.48 -5.14 -0.99
C LEU A 105 -7.45 -6.32 -1.17
N GLN A 106 -6.99 -7.40 -1.80
CA GLN A 106 -7.78 -8.62 -2.02
C GLN A 106 -8.20 -9.27 -0.69
N ALA A 107 -7.24 -9.48 0.21
CA ALA A 107 -7.49 -10.17 1.48
C ALA A 107 -8.40 -9.34 2.40
N LEU A 108 -8.18 -8.02 2.52
CA LEU A 108 -9.05 -7.14 3.32
C LEU A 108 -10.47 -7.07 2.75
N THR A 109 -10.60 -6.95 1.42
CA THR A 109 -11.92 -6.88 0.77
C THR A 109 -12.70 -8.18 1.00
N ALA A 110 -12.07 -9.33 0.84
CA ALA A 110 -12.67 -10.62 1.10
C ALA A 110 -13.05 -10.79 2.58
N TRP A 111 -12.14 -10.43 3.50
CA TRP A 111 -12.39 -10.53 4.93
C TRP A 111 -13.56 -9.68 5.39
N ILE A 112 -13.61 -8.42 4.93
CA ILE A 112 -14.68 -7.48 5.27
C ILE A 112 -16.02 -7.96 4.72
N LYS A 113 -16.07 -8.47 3.47
CA LYS A 113 -17.31 -9.03 2.90
C LYS A 113 -17.90 -10.17 3.75
N ASN A 114 -17.05 -11.02 4.30
CA ASN A 114 -17.47 -12.13 5.17
C ASN A 114 -17.97 -11.68 6.55
N LEU A 115 -17.75 -10.42 6.93
CA LEU A 115 -18.20 -9.85 8.20
C LEU A 115 -19.54 -9.13 8.09
N TYR A 116 -20.01 -8.83 6.86
CA TYR A 116 -21.25 -8.07 6.66
C TYR A 116 -22.49 -8.95 6.79
N PRO A 117 -23.52 -8.52 7.54
CA PRO A 117 -24.88 -9.03 7.38
C PRO A 117 -25.38 -8.77 5.95
N GLU A 118 -26.12 -9.72 5.38
CA GLU A 118 -26.56 -9.62 3.98
C GLU A 118 -27.50 -8.44 3.73
N ASP A 119 -28.35 -8.13 4.69
CA ASP A 119 -29.33 -7.06 4.67
C ASP A 119 -28.75 -5.64 4.83
N GLN A 120 -27.50 -5.50 5.30
CA GLN A 120 -26.87 -4.21 5.60
C GLN A 120 -25.62 -3.92 4.74
N ARG A 121 -25.40 -4.70 3.69
CA ARG A 121 -24.18 -4.61 2.84
C ARG A 121 -23.92 -3.19 2.33
N GLY A 122 -24.96 -2.45 1.92
CA GLY A 122 -24.82 -1.09 1.41
C GLY A 122 -24.28 -0.10 2.45
N GLN A 123 -24.76 -0.18 3.70
CA GLN A 123 -24.30 0.70 4.79
C GLN A 123 -22.84 0.40 5.16
N PHE A 124 -22.48 -0.89 5.27
CA PHE A 124 -21.11 -1.29 5.57
C PHE A 124 -20.13 -0.95 4.46
N GLU A 125 -20.56 -1.01 3.18
CA GLU A 125 -19.73 -0.58 2.06
C GLU A 125 -19.45 0.92 2.12
N GLY A 126 -20.44 1.74 2.49
CA GLY A 126 -20.23 3.18 2.75
C GLY A 126 -19.23 3.44 3.88
N VAL A 127 -19.35 2.73 5.00
CA VAL A 127 -18.39 2.82 6.11
C VAL A 127 -16.99 2.37 5.66
N LYS A 128 -16.89 1.29 4.88
CA LYS A 128 -15.60 0.84 4.31
C LYS A 128 -14.92 1.94 3.52
N GLN A 129 -15.64 2.71 2.71
CA GLN A 129 -15.05 3.78 1.92
C GLN A 129 -14.43 4.90 2.77
N LEU A 130 -14.96 5.17 3.96
CA LEU A 130 -14.33 6.13 4.88
C LEU A 130 -12.92 5.66 5.30
N PHE A 131 -12.79 4.38 5.66
CA PHE A 131 -11.51 3.81 6.12
C PHE A 131 -10.56 3.47 4.97
N PHE A 132 -11.09 3.18 3.79
CA PHE A 132 -10.31 2.78 2.62
C PHE A 132 -9.81 3.97 1.80
N VAL A 133 -10.65 5.00 1.62
CA VAL A 133 -10.40 6.11 0.70
C VAL A 133 -10.34 7.44 1.43
N CYS A 134 -11.42 7.84 2.11
CA CYS A 134 -11.58 9.20 2.61
C CYS A 134 -10.46 9.60 3.60
N VAL A 135 -10.30 8.86 4.69
CA VAL A 135 -9.27 9.16 5.70
C VAL A 135 -7.85 8.99 5.14
N PRO A 136 -7.52 7.89 4.42
CA PRO A 136 -6.19 7.73 3.85
C PRO A 136 -5.79 8.81 2.83
N MET A 137 -6.69 9.26 1.98
CA MET A 137 -6.40 10.32 0.99
C MET A 137 -6.17 11.70 1.61
N ILE A 138 -6.65 11.93 2.83
CA ILE A 138 -6.39 13.18 3.57
C ILE A 138 -5.11 13.05 4.39
N VAL A 139 -4.98 11.96 5.15
CA VAL A 139 -3.88 11.78 6.12
C VAL A 139 -2.57 11.42 5.41
N GLY A 140 -2.61 10.63 4.32
CA GLY A 140 -1.42 10.26 3.55
C GLY A 140 -0.62 11.47 3.07
N PRO A 141 -1.20 12.38 2.25
CA PRO A 141 -0.53 13.60 1.82
C PRO A 141 -0.15 14.54 2.97
N ALA A 142 -0.94 14.58 4.06
CA ALA A 142 -0.59 15.38 5.25
C ALA A 142 0.69 14.87 5.94
N ILE A 143 0.99 13.58 5.85
CA ILE A 143 2.28 13.01 6.29
C ILE A 143 3.36 13.23 5.21
N ALA A 144 3.04 13.05 3.93
CA ALA A 144 4.00 13.13 2.84
C ALA A 144 4.59 14.53 2.68
N THR A 145 3.76 15.58 2.77
CA THR A 145 4.20 16.97 2.55
C THR A 145 5.34 17.40 3.48
N PRO A 146 5.26 17.25 4.82
CA PRO A 146 6.38 17.58 5.71
C PRO A 146 7.62 16.74 5.43
N VAL A 147 7.45 15.46 5.05
CA VAL A 147 8.57 14.57 4.70
C VAL A 147 9.28 15.06 3.45
N ILE A 148 8.53 15.44 2.41
CA ILE A 148 9.09 15.98 1.16
C ILE A 148 9.81 17.30 1.44
N ASN A 149 9.23 18.19 2.25
CA ASN A 149 9.84 19.47 2.58
C ASN A 149 11.11 19.34 3.42
N ALA A 150 11.20 18.33 4.30
CA ALA A 150 12.34 18.13 5.18
C ALA A 150 13.47 17.28 4.55
N PHE A 151 13.11 16.29 3.71
CA PHE A 151 14.03 15.27 3.21
C PHE A 151 13.96 15.08 1.68
N GLY A 152 13.23 15.93 0.98
CA GLY A 152 13.18 15.92 -0.48
C GLY A 152 14.46 16.45 -1.11
N VAL A 153 14.52 16.41 -2.41
CA VAL A 153 15.64 16.94 -3.21
C VAL A 153 15.18 18.21 -3.88
N GLU A 154 15.94 19.31 -3.73
CA GLU A 154 15.65 20.55 -4.44
C GLU A 154 16.03 20.38 -5.91
N LYS A 155 15.07 20.58 -6.79
CA LYS A 155 15.26 20.53 -8.25
C LYS A 155 14.47 21.64 -8.94
N ILE A 156 14.97 22.02 -10.10
CA ILE A 156 14.26 22.93 -10.99
C ILE A 156 13.40 22.08 -11.94
N VAL A 157 12.09 22.12 -11.75
CA VAL A 157 11.10 21.43 -12.60
C VAL A 157 10.33 22.48 -13.39
N ASN A 158 10.37 22.44 -14.71
CA ASN A 158 9.73 23.41 -15.60
C ASN A 158 10.13 24.88 -15.32
N GLY A 159 11.39 25.10 -14.91
CA GLY A 159 11.91 26.46 -14.63
C GLY A 159 11.56 27.00 -13.23
N VAL A 160 10.90 26.23 -12.39
CA VAL A 160 10.56 26.59 -11.01
C VAL A 160 11.33 25.69 -10.05
N ALA A 161 12.03 26.30 -9.09
CA ALA A 161 12.68 25.56 -8.01
C ALA A 161 11.61 25.01 -7.03
N GLY A 162 11.70 23.73 -6.72
CA GLY A 162 10.77 23.06 -5.81
C GLY A 162 11.38 21.80 -5.17
N MET A 163 10.73 21.34 -4.11
CA MET A 163 11.12 20.10 -3.44
C MET A 163 10.48 18.89 -4.13
N VAL A 164 11.31 17.97 -4.60
CA VAL A 164 10.89 16.72 -5.25
C VAL A 164 10.98 15.58 -4.23
N PRO A 165 10.06 14.61 -4.24
CA PRO A 165 10.10 13.45 -3.34
C PRO A 165 11.45 12.75 -3.38
N GLY A 166 12.00 12.47 -2.21
CA GLY A 166 13.23 11.71 -2.01
C GLY A 166 12.95 10.26 -1.55
N ASN A 167 14.01 9.50 -1.36
CA ASN A 167 13.98 8.10 -0.90
C ASN A 167 13.28 7.94 0.47
N SER A 168 13.40 8.94 1.34
CA SER A 168 12.80 8.99 2.67
C SER A 168 11.28 8.82 2.65
N LEU A 169 10.61 9.26 1.56
CA LEU A 169 9.17 9.11 1.42
C LEU A 169 8.75 7.63 1.44
N PHE A 170 9.48 6.77 0.74
CA PHE A 170 9.20 5.33 0.68
C PHE A 170 9.53 4.64 2.01
N LEU A 171 10.58 5.07 2.71
CA LEU A 171 10.92 4.55 4.04
C LEU A 171 9.81 4.86 5.05
N ILE A 172 9.35 6.09 5.10
CA ILE A 172 8.29 6.51 6.03
C ILE A 172 6.97 5.83 5.66
N SER A 173 6.64 5.74 4.38
CA SER A 173 5.48 4.97 3.92
C SER A 173 5.54 3.51 4.37
N GLY A 174 6.69 2.86 4.20
CA GLY A 174 6.91 1.49 4.66
C GLY A 174 6.71 1.32 6.17
N LEU A 175 7.21 2.27 6.98
CA LEU A 175 6.98 2.27 8.42
C LEU A 175 5.50 2.45 8.78
N VAL A 176 4.80 3.35 8.10
CA VAL A 176 3.36 3.56 8.33
C VAL A 176 2.56 2.32 7.93
N THR A 177 2.86 1.69 6.77
CA THR A 177 2.18 0.45 6.37
C THR A 177 2.44 -0.69 7.35
N LEU A 178 3.64 -0.76 7.93
CA LEU A 178 3.99 -1.76 8.95
C LEU A 178 3.13 -1.62 10.21
N LEU A 179 2.75 -0.39 10.60
CA LEU A 179 1.86 -0.16 11.74
C LEU A 179 0.49 -0.84 11.58
N ALA A 180 0.08 -1.19 10.36
CA ALA A 180 -1.16 -1.95 10.12
C ALA A 180 -1.12 -3.36 10.75
N LEU A 181 0.05 -3.90 11.06
CA LEU A 181 0.19 -5.17 11.79
C LEU A 181 -0.29 -5.06 13.24
N LEU A 182 -0.29 -3.88 13.86
CA LEU A 182 -0.75 -3.68 15.22
C LEU A 182 -2.26 -4.03 15.36
N PRO A 183 -3.18 -3.43 14.58
CA PRO A 183 -4.59 -3.81 14.63
C PRO A 183 -4.86 -5.19 13.99
N LEU A 184 -3.95 -5.74 13.20
CA LEU A 184 -4.10 -7.08 12.63
C LEU A 184 -4.03 -8.17 13.69
N LEU A 185 -3.22 -8.00 14.74
CA LEU A 185 -3.09 -8.99 15.83
C LEU A 185 -4.43 -9.27 16.54
N PRO A 186 -5.16 -8.26 17.06
CA PRO A 186 -6.47 -8.50 17.66
C PRO A 186 -7.52 -8.96 16.64
N ALA A 187 -7.47 -8.48 15.38
CA ALA A 187 -8.38 -8.94 14.34
C ALA A 187 -8.25 -10.45 14.09
N ALA A 188 -7.02 -10.95 13.95
CA ALA A 188 -6.75 -12.38 13.72
C ALA A 188 -7.10 -13.27 14.94
N ARG A 189 -6.95 -12.75 16.17
CA ARG A 189 -7.38 -13.46 17.38
C ARG A 189 -8.90 -13.64 17.43
N MET A 190 -9.65 -12.60 17.09
CA MET A 190 -11.12 -12.63 17.05
C MET A 190 -11.64 -13.58 15.96
N GLU A 191 -10.95 -13.67 14.82
CA GLU A 191 -11.29 -14.63 13.75
C GLU A 191 -11.14 -16.07 14.23
N LYS A 192 -10.01 -16.41 14.87
CA LYS A 192 -9.78 -17.73 15.44
C LYS A 192 -10.80 -18.11 16.51
N ALA A 193 -11.18 -17.17 17.37
CA ALA A 193 -12.19 -17.41 18.40
C ALA A 193 -13.58 -17.72 17.79
N ARG A 194 -13.93 -17.10 16.65
CA ARG A 194 -15.18 -17.40 15.93
C ARG A 194 -15.16 -18.73 15.19
N ALA A 195 -14.00 -19.14 14.68
CA ALA A 195 -13.86 -20.40 13.96
C ALA A 195 -13.82 -21.64 14.89
N GLY A 196 -13.57 -21.44 16.18
CA GLY A 196 -13.54 -22.50 17.20
C GLY A 196 -14.81 -22.61 18.07
N ALA A 197 -15.77 -21.72 17.84
CA ALA A 197 -17.11 -21.74 18.49
C ALA A 197 -18.16 -22.28 17.52
#